data_b10156bd0fbbadc2f172fd1a61699a29
#
_entry.id   b10156bd0fbbadc2f172fd1a61699a29
#
_cell.length_a   1.000
_cell.length_b   1.000
_cell.length_c   1.000
_cell.angle_alpha   90.00
_cell.angle_beta   90.00
_cell.angle_gamma   90.00
#
_symmetry.space_group_name_H-M   'P 1'
#
loop_
_entity.id
_entity.type
_entity.pdbx_description
1 polymer ?
#
loop_
_entity_poly.entity_id
_entity_poly.type
_entity_poly.pdbx_seq_one_letter_code
_entity_poly.pdbx_strand_id
1 'polypeptide(L)'
;MDFVTIADVKVPVLPHSNKFPVFPSSLVETDSVKQTLQKILYPMLEGIPVLLVGDAGVGKNALIYYINSLRKQPTLRFSFNEDTLPEDLIGSYRILLDGKGFTWSNGPLTNALSEGLSFVADEMNLCAPNIIKRFSSVYESTYLDLLEGSGERVNGKTGFWFIGTQNPSEGFEGRKPLPFDITKHFAVVYVDPYSPDEMFYILKKLYPMLAEDVLKQIIRISLESEARIKSGEIGKGDLEKYHFNLRTLQKYCNRLVLFGAKDKTVAAREALYLFEEPFRKKEDKAKQRELIESEFGGGIKVVPTKGYVQGSTIFWNDKEIKTWDEKKTISLLSTYPTPEPILHFLDQVFTAIQAKENILVEYREDQDPQEFLPLFTELTGIELESVMLSKGMHTSDVVGALKPTEEGNIESVTWVDGPLTRSIRKGHIILISGLESAGAELVEKMNMLTDDARSLTLPPESGEYLPIQLTEKSIVFGMKSFRASKSVTSISRAFRNRFTPILFPELEDVKVLEEILEFYLPEGVLPRSLARFHLKAKELAEKRTIGSANLMPYRFGIANLLKWKNHIYRYNQTDVKDIAIRGGKIYYTNQIADPKERKELERLLEGFLSGVEVVSTLFEEIEEKKKRLPLNQD
;
A
#
# COMPACT_ATOMS: atom_id res chain seq x y z
N MET A 1 22.30 -15.37 -34.78
CA MET A 1 21.23 -14.88 -33.90
C MET A 1 20.53 -16.09 -33.30
N ASP A 2 20.47 -16.18 -32.00
CA ASP A 2 19.70 -17.23 -31.33
C ASP A 2 18.23 -16.89 -31.37
N PHE A 3 17.37 -17.93 -31.38
CA PHE A 3 15.93 -17.74 -31.36
C PHE A 3 15.30 -18.51 -30.21
N VAL A 4 14.27 -17.97 -29.64
CA VAL A 4 13.39 -18.64 -28.68
C VAL A 4 11.98 -18.76 -29.29
N THR A 5 11.29 -19.84 -29.02
CA THR A 5 9.90 -20.03 -29.46
C THR A 5 8.98 -19.64 -28.31
N ILE A 6 8.10 -18.65 -28.54
CA ILE A 6 7.09 -18.15 -27.59
C ILE A 6 5.73 -18.25 -28.26
N ALA A 7 4.79 -18.98 -27.68
CA ALA A 7 3.46 -19.19 -28.26
C ALA A 7 3.52 -19.57 -29.77
N ASP A 8 4.38 -20.53 -30.13
CA ASP A 8 4.63 -20.99 -31.49
C ASP A 8 5.27 -19.98 -32.47
N VAL A 9 5.64 -18.79 -31.99
CA VAL A 9 6.33 -17.76 -32.78
C VAL A 9 7.82 -17.75 -32.48
N LYS A 10 8.66 -17.81 -33.54
CA LYS A 10 10.13 -17.68 -33.39
C LYS A 10 10.52 -16.23 -33.18
N VAL A 11 11.12 -15.92 -32.05
CA VAL A 11 11.49 -14.58 -31.63
C VAL A 11 13.01 -14.51 -31.42
N PRO A 12 13.72 -13.50 -31.94
CA PRO A 12 15.16 -13.40 -31.77
C PRO A 12 15.54 -13.10 -30.32
N VAL A 13 16.55 -13.81 -29.82
CA VAL A 13 17.24 -13.50 -28.58
C VAL A 13 18.36 -12.51 -28.91
N LEU A 14 18.34 -11.39 -28.23
CA LEU A 14 19.31 -10.33 -28.49
C LEU A 14 20.40 -10.34 -27.43
N PRO A 15 21.67 -10.15 -27.82
CA PRO A 15 22.74 -9.91 -26.85
C PRO A 15 22.44 -8.57 -26.15
N HIS A 16 22.41 -8.57 -24.84
CA HIS A 16 22.23 -7.34 -24.06
C HIS A 16 23.47 -7.04 -23.24
N SER A 17 23.69 -5.76 -22.97
CA SER A 17 24.70 -5.35 -21.99
C SER A 17 24.16 -5.63 -20.58
N ASN A 18 25.03 -6.01 -19.64
CA ASN A 18 24.66 -6.22 -18.24
C ASN A 18 24.27 -4.91 -17.49
N LYS A 19 24.15 -3.80 -18.23
CA LYS A 19 23.86 -2.47 -17.68
C LYS A 19 22.41 -2.33 -17.16
N PHE A 20 21.48 -3.08 -17.77
CA PHE A 20 20.07 -3.02 -17.38
C PHE A 20 19.55 -4.44 -17.04
N PRO A 21 18.73 -4.59 -15.97
CA PRO A 21 18.26 -5.89 -15.55
C PRO A 21 17.20 -6.46 -16.51
N VAL A 22 17.21 -7.79 -16.66
CA VAL A 22 16.10 -8.54 -17.23
C VAL A 22 15.26 -9.05 -16.07
N PHE A 23 14.01 -8.65 -16.01
CA PHE A 23 13.09 -9.11 -14.96
C PHE A 23 12.64 -10.54 -15.25
N PRO A 24 12.87 -11.49 -14.32
CA PRO A 24 12.34 -12.82 -14.47
C PRO A 24 10.81 -12.77 -14.40
N SER A 25 10.15 -13.53 -15.24
CA SER A 25 8.70 -13.64 -15.23
C SER A 25 8.28 -15.09 -15.46
N SER A 26 7.30 -15.54 -14.70
CA SER A 26 6.62 -16.81 -14.88
C SER A 26 5.19 -16.54 -15.31
N LEU A 27 4.81 -17.02 -16.49
CA LEU A 27 3.46 -16.96 -17.02
C LEU A 27 3.00 -18.36 -17.36
N VAL A 28 1.76 -18.69 -17.00
CA VAL A 28 1.16 -19.95 -17.43
C VAL A 28 0.48 -19.74 -18.77
N GLU A 29 0.99 -20.38 -19.81
CA GLU A 29 0.41 -20.30 -21.14
C GLU A 29 -0.87 -21.13 -21.21
N THR A 30 -2.03 -20.46 -21.15
CA THR A 30 -3.33 -20.99 -21.57
C THR A 30 -3.52 -20.73 -23.07
N ASP A 31 -4.54 -21.30 -23.68
CA ASP A 31 -4.80 -21.07 -25.09
C ASP A 31 -5.11 -19.59 -25.39
N SER A 32 -5.84 -18.90 -24.51
CA SER A 32 -6.10 -17.45 -24.66
C SER A 32 -4.83 -16.62 -24.49
N VAL A 33 -3.97 -16.99 -23.53
CA VAL A 33 -2.67 -16.35 -23.33
C VAL A 33 -1.77 -16.54 -24.56
N LYS A 34 -1.72 -17.73 -25.13
CA LYS A 34 -0.95 -17.99 -26.37
C LYS A 34 -1.44 -17.13 -27.53
N GLN A 35 -2.77 -17.06 -27.72
CA GLN A 35 -3.34 -16.20 -28.75
C GLN A 35 -3.01 -14.73 -28.53
N THR A 36 -3.08 -14.28 -27.29
CA THR A 36 -2.72 -12.89 -26.93
C THR A 36 -1.24 -12.61 -27.16
N LEU A 37 -0.35 -13.54 -26.77
CA LEU A 37 1.09 -13.46 -27.07
C LEU A 37 1.36 -13.38 -28.56
N GLN A 38 0.69 -14.17 -29.40
CA GLN A 38 0.81 -14.10 -30.85
C GLN A 38 0.38 -12.74 -31.42
N LYS A 39 -0.75 -12.18 -30.92
CA LYS A 39 -1.23 -10.83 -31.31
C LYS A 39 -0.24 -9.73 -30.93
N ILE A 40 0.59 -9.93 -29.91
CA ILE A 40 1.65 -9.02 -29.49
C ILE A 40 2.91 -9.23 -30.36
N LEU A 41 3.33 -10.49 -30.53
CA LEU A 41 4.62 -10.83 -31.10
C LEU A 41 4.71 -10.53 -32.61
N TYR A 42 3.67 -10.81 -33.39
CA TYR A 42 3.71 -10.54 -34.83
C TYR A 42 3.91 -9.05 -35.16
N PRO A 43 3.11 -8.12 -34.61
CA PRO A 43 3.36 -6.69 -34.87
C PRO A 43 4.74 -6.24 -34.39
N MET A 44 5.20 -6.74 -33.24
CA MET A 44 6.50 -6.36 -32.71
C MET A 44 7.66 -6.82 -33.61
N LEU A 45 7.57 -8.01 -34.20
CA LEU A 45 8.55 -8.52 -35.17
C LEU A 45 8.57 -7.72 -36.46
N GLU A 46 7.44 -7.12 -36.82
CA GLU A 46 7.30 -6.20 -37.97
C GLU A 46 7.72 -4.77 -37.64
N GLY A 47 8.15 -4.49 -36.39
CA GLY A 47 8.54 -3.16 -35.93
C GLY A 47 7.35 -2.24 -35.62
N ILE A 48 6.15 -2.78 -35.51
CA ILE A 48 4.93 -2.03 -35.18
C ILE A 48 4.80 -1.95 -33.66
N PRO A 49 4.62 -0.76 -33.05
CA PRO A 49 4.38 -0.63 -31.63
C PRO A 49 3.03 -1.25 -31.24
N VAL A 50 2.96 -1.79 -30.03
CA VAL A 50 1.77 -2.48 -29.52
C VAL A 50 1.15 -1.69 -28.37
N LEU A 51 -0.18 -1.56 -28.37
CA LEU A 51 -0.96 -0.98 -27.28
C LEU A 51 -1.84 -2.05 -26.65
N LEU A 52 -1.53 -2.43 -25.39
CA LEU A 52 -2.33 -3.39 -24.63
C LEU A 52 -3.46 -2.66 -23.89
N VAL A 53 -4.69 -3.07 -24.14
CA VAL A 53 -5.89 -2.52 -23.52
C VAL A 53 -6.57 -3.60 -22.68
N GLY A 54 -6.86 -3.33 -21.42
CA GLY A 54 -7.53 -4.29 -20.53
C GLY A 54 -7.60 -3.79 -19.11
N ASP A 55 -8.44 -4.40 -18.29
CA ASP A 55 -8.64 -4.04 -16.88
C ASP A 55 -7.36 -4.14 -16.03
N ALA A 56 -7.37 -3.48 -14.87
CA ALA A 56 -6.28 -3.62 -13.92
C ALA A 56 -6.21 -5.06 -13.38
N GLY A 57 -5.03 -5.67 -13.46
CA GLY A 57 -4.81 -7.04 -12.93
C GLY A 57 -5.04 -8.19 -13.91
N VAL A 58 -5.40 -7.92 -15.19
CA VAL A 58 -5.53 -8.97 -16.22
C VAL A 58 -4.19 -9.51 -16.75
N GLY A 59 -3.06 -9.00 -16.26
CA GLY A 59 -1.74 -9.53 -16.61
C GLY A 59 -1.03 -8.84 -17.78
N LYS A 60 -1.44 -7.61 -18.21
CA LYS A 60 -0.77 -6.87 -19.31
C LYS A 60 0.76 -6.83 -19.15
N ASN A 61 1.24 -6.38 -17.99
CA ASN A 61 2.67 -6.29 -17.72
C ASN A 61 3.35 -7.66 -17.60
N ALA A 62 2.64 -8.67 -17.09
CA ALA A 62 3.16 -10.03 -17.02
C ALA A 62 3.43 -10.61 -18.41
N LEU A 63 2.57 -10.36 -19.40
CA LEU A 63 2.79 -10.74 -20.80
C LEU A 63 4.07 -10.11 -21.37
N ILE A 64 4.28 -8.82 -21.12
CA ILE A 64 5.45 -8.07 -21.59
C ILE A 64 6.74 -8.63 -20.95
N TYR A 65 6.74 -8.75 -19.62
CA TYR A 65 7.89 -9.27 -18.89
C TYR A 65 8.20 -10.72 -19.26
N TYR A 66 7.18 -11.55 -19.52
CA TYR A 66 7.37 -12.92 -19.99
C TYR A 66 8.08 -12.98 -21.33
N ILE A 67 7.62 -12.21 -22.32
CA ILE A 67 8.28 -12.11 -23.65
C ILE A 67 9.73 -11.66 -23.47
N ASN A 68 9.95 -10.59 -22.72
CA ASN A 68 11.28 -9.99 -22.56
C ASN A 68 12.23 -10.88 -21.76
N SER A 69 11.72 -11.59 -20.75
CA SER A 69 12.50 -12.59 -19.98
C SER A 69 13.05 -13.70 -20.87
N LEU A 70 12.20 -14.29 -21.73
CA LEU A 70 12.59 -15.36 -22.65
C LEU A 70 13.56 -14.87 -23.74
N ARG A 71 13.41 -13.62 -24.18
CA ARG A 71 14.33 -12.99 -25.14
C ARG A 71 15.62 -12.47 -24.52
N LYS A 72 15.75 -12.51 -23.18
CA LYS A 72 16.82 -11.88 -22.42
C LYS A 72 16.92 -10.36 -22.68
N GLN A 73 15.79 -9.71 -22.93
CA GLN A 73 15.68 -8.30 -23.27
C GLN A 73 15.42 -7.46 -22.01
N PRO A 74 16.31 -6.51 -21.66
CA PRO A 74 16.02 -5.56 -20.58
C PRO A 74 14.82 -4.69 -20.92
N THR A 75 14.07 -4.29 -19.88
CA THR A 75 12.87 -3.49 -20.00
C THR A 75 13.02 -2.21 -19.20
N LEU A 76 12.86 -1.07 -19.86
CA LEU A 76 12.67 0.22 -19.22
C LEU A 76 11.17 0.54 -19.19
N ARG A 77 10.62 0.73 -18.02
CA ARG A 77 9.20 1.05 -17.82
C ARG A 77 9.07 2.47 -17.30
N PHE A 78 8.10 3.19 -17.86
CA PHE A 78 7.69 4.50 -17.39
C PHE A 78 6.17 4.52 -17.21
N SER A 79 5.70 4.88 -16.01
CA SER A 79 4.27 5.02 -15.72
C SER A 79 3.84 6.47 -15.93
N PHE A 80 2.91 6.69 -16.85
CA PHE A 80 2.37 8.00 -17.16
C PHE A 80 1.35 8.45 -16.12
N ASN A 81 1.27 9.77 -15.93
CA ASN A 81 0.28 10.43 -15.10
C ASN A 81 -0.08 11.81 -15.68
N GLU A 82 -0.99 12.55 -15.05
CA GLU A 82 -1.45 13.86 -15.50
C GLU A 82 -0.35 14.93 -15.49
N ASP A 83 0.65 14.77 -14.60
CA ASP A 83 1.75 15.73 -14.39
C ASP A 83 3.03 15.36 -15.16
N THR A 84 3.00 14.29 -15.98
CA THR A 84 4.16 13.84 -16.77
C THR A 84 4.63 14.93 -17.71
N LEU A 85 5.94 15.21 -17.71
CA LEU A 85 6.60 16.16 -18.61
C LEU A 85 7.45 15.44 -19.66
N PRO A 86 7.73 16.06 -20.82
CA PRO A 86 8.60 15.48 -21.84
C PRO A 86 10.00 15.13 -21.29
N GLU A 87 10.53 15.98 -20.41
CA GLU A 87 11.85 15.83 -19.81
C GLU A 87 11.98 14.55 -18.98
N ASP A 88 10.88 14.07 -18.39
CA ASP A 88 10.87 12.82 -17.62
C ASP A 88 11.19 11.59 -18.47
N LEU A 89 10.82 11.65 -19.78
CA LEU A 89 11.02 10.56 -20.73
C LEU A 89 12.27 10.75 -21.58
N ILE A 90 12.45 11.98 -22.07
CA ILE A 90 13.48 12.30 -23.07
C ILE A 90 14.82 12.55 -22.39
N GLY A 91 14.80 13.28 -21.28
CA GLY A 91 15.97 13.69 -20.54
C GLY A 91 16.04 15.20 -20.33
N SER A 92 16.99 15.63 -19.56
CA SER A 92 17.17 17.03 -19.18
C SER A 92 18.63 17.40 -18.94
N TYR A 93 18.93 18.70 -18.99
CA TYR A 93 20.22 19.21 -18.54
C TYR A 93 20.34 19.15 -17.03
N ARG A 94 21.51 18.79 -16.56
CA ARG A 94 21.82 18.63 -15.14
C ARG A 94 23.09 19.38 -14.79
N ILE A 95 23.14 19.84 -13.56
CA ILE A 95 24.33 20.44 -12.99
C ILE A 95 25.37 19.32 -12.77
N LEU A 96 26.60 19.52 -13.21
CA LEU A 96 27.69 18.62 -12.89
C LEU A 96 27.96 18.63 -11.37
N LEU A 97 28.38 17.48 -10.84
CA LEU A 97 28.67 17.33 -9.39
C LEU A 97 29.75 18.30 -8.86
N ASP A 98 30.58 18.82 -9.74
CA ASP A 98 31.60 19.86 -9.42
C ASP A 98 31.01 21.29 -9.44
N GLY A 99 29.72 21.45 -9.73
CA GLY A 99 29.04 22.73 -9.79
C GLY A 99 29.44 23.63 -10.99
N LYS A 100 30.34 23.20 -11.87
CA LYS A 100 30.96 24.06 -12.90
C LYS A 100 30.41 23.92 -14.31
N GLY A 101 29.21 23.33 -14.44
CA GLY A 101 28.60 23.18 -15.77
C GLY A 101 27.33 22.35 -15.76
N PHE A 102 26.82 22.13 -16.98
CA PHE A 102 25.67 21.30 -17.20
C PHE A 102 26.06 20.14 -18.11
N THR A 103 25.48 18.98 -17.84
CA THR A 103 25.57 17.82 -18.74
C THR A 103 24.17 17.37 -19.11
N TRP A 104 24.02 16.86 -20.32
CA TRP A 104 22.76 16.22 -20.71
C TRP A 104 22.66 14.83 -20.09
N SER A 105 21.51 14.51 -19.56
CA SER A 105 21.19 13.19 -19.04
C SER A 105 19.97 12.63 -19.77
N ASN A 106 20.17 11.48 -20.41
CA ASN A 106 19.10 10.81 -21.12
C ASN A 106 18.01 10.32 -20.16
N GLY A 107 16.76 10.52 -20.55
CA GLY A 107 15.61 9.90 -19.91
C GLY A 107 15.44 8.43 -20.30
N PRO A 108 14.46 7.72 -19.71
CA PRO A 108 14.25 6.29 -19.94
C PRO A 108 13.92 5.94 -21.39
N LEU A 109 13.16 6.78 -22.09
CA LEU A 109 12.83 6.56 -23.51
C LEU A 109 14.06 6.70 -24.40
N THR A 110 14.88 7.74 -24.18
CA THR A 110 16.13 7.96 -24.93
C THR A 110 17.13 6.84 -24.69
N ASN A 111 17.24 6.36 -23.44
CA ASN A 111 18.07 5.21 -23.10
C ASN A 111 17.57 3.92 -23.78
N ALA A 112 16.27 3.68 -23.80
CA ALA A 112 15.72 2.51 -24.48
C ALA A 112 16.00 2.51 -25.98
N LEU A 113 15.84 3.66 -26.64
CA LEU A 113 16.19 3.84 -28.05
C LEU A 113 17.67 3.59 -28.33
N SER A 114 18.54 4.30 -27.59
CA SER A 114 19.99 4.29 -27.80
C SER A 114 20.66 2.95 -27.49
N GLU A 115 20.07 2.15 -26.59
CA GLU A 115 20.60 0.85 -26.17
C GLU A 115 19.84 -0.32 -26.81
N GLY A 116 18.75 -0.08 -27.55
CA GLY A 116 17.96 -1.13 -28.19
C GLY A 116 17.15 -1.97 -27.19
N LEU A 117 16.55 -1.36 -26.18
CA LEU A 117 15.80 -2.02 -25.11
C LEU A 117 14.30 -1.97 -25.36
N SER A 118 13.53 -2.81 -24.65
CA SER A 118 12.07 -2.66 -24.63
C SER A 118 11.68 -1.46 -23.76
N PHE A 119 10.88 -0.56 -24.29
CA PHE A 119 10.28 0.56 -23.55
C PHE A 119 8.80 0.29 -23.29
N VAL A 120 8.39 0.29 -22.04
CA VAL A 120 7.01 0.08 -21.61
C VAL A 120 6.43 1.40 -21.12
N ALA A 121 5.52 1.95 -21.93
CA ALA A 121 4.73 3.14 -21.62
C ALA A 121 3.45 2.71 -20.89
N ASP A 122 3.50 2.68 -19.55
CA ASP A 122 2.39 2.16 -18.73
C ASP A 122 1.38 3.26 -18.43
N GLU A 123 0.07 2.93 -18.49
CA GLU A 123 -1.05 3.85 -18.26
C GLU A 123 -1.03 5.10 -19.18
N MET A 124 -0.71 4.93 -20.47
CA MET A 124 -0.55 6.04 -21.42
C MET A 124 -1.76 7.00 -21.46
N ASN A 125 -2.96 6.52 -21.20
CA ASN A 125 -4.20 7.32 -21.24
C ASN A 125 -4.42 8.21 -20.00
N LEU A 126 -3.48 8.21 -19.03
CA LEU A 126 -3.47 9.19 -17.93
C LEU A 126 -2.72 10.47 -18.31
N CYS A 127 -1.84 10.40 -19.31
CA CYS A 127 -1.05 11.54 -19.74
C CYS A 127 -1.82 12.45 -20.72
N ALA A 128 -1.48 13.73 -20.72
CA ALA A 128 -2.01 14.68 -21.69
C ALA A 128 -1.58 14.29 -23.12
N PRO A 129 -2.49 14.25 -24.11
CA PRO A 129 -2.18 13.78 -25.46
C PRO A 129 -1.05 14.56 -26.17
N ASN A 130 -0.85 15.84 -25.85
CA ASN A 130 0.23 16.65 -26.43
C ASN A 130 1.61 16.16 -25.99
N ILE A 131 1.75 15.63 -24.78
CA ILE A 131 3.00 15.05 -24.29
C ILE A 131 3.31 13.76 -25.08
N ILE A 132 2.31 12.90 -25.28
CA ILE A 132 2.48 11.67 -26.07
C ILE A 132 2.87 11.99 -27.52
N LYS A 133 2.27 13.02 -28.10
CA LYS A 133 2.61 13.50 -29.47
C LYS A 133 4.03 14.04 -29.58
N ARG A 134 4.62 14.57 -28.49
CA ARG A 134 6.00 15.08 -28.50
C ARG A 134 7.02 14.02 -28.92
N PHE A 135 6.77 12.76 -28.61
CA PHE A 135 7.63 11.64 -29.02
C PHE A 135 7.00 10.73 -30.07
N SER A 136 6.10 11.27 -30.91
CA SER A 136 5.45 10.49 -31.97
C SER A 136 6.44 9.84 -32.94
N SER A 137 7.54 10.51 -33.26
CA SER A 137 8.60 9.98 -34.11
C SER A 137 9.18 8.64 -33.61
N VAL A 138 9.09 8.36 -32.30
CA VAL A 138 9.56 7.09 -31.72
C VAL A 138 8.69 5.93 -32.17
N TYR A 139 7.36 6.07 -32.06
CA TYR A 139 6.44 5.00 -32.42
C TYR A 139 6.01 5.03 -33.91
N GLU A 140 6.28 6.13 -34.62
CA GLU A 140 6.05 6.24 -36.08
C GLU A 140 7.25 5.76 -36.90
N SER A 141 8.48 6.09 -36.46
CA SER A 141 9.67 5.95 -37.31
C SER A 141 10.94 5.60 -36.52
N THR A 142 10.81 5.23 -35.25
CA THR A 142 11.88 4.70 -34.38
C THR A 142 13.08 5.66 -34.23
N TYR A 143 12.82 6.98 -34.13
CA TYR A 143 13.83 7.97 -33.79
C TYR A 143 13.26 9.03 -32.83
N LEU A 144 14.15 9.77 -32.17
CA LEU A 144 13.81 10.88 -31.29
C LEU A 144 14.76 12.05 -31.51
N ASP A 145 14.22 13.23 -31.77
CA ASP A 145 15.00 14.48 -31.83
C ASP A 145 15.03 15.10 -30.42
N LEU A 146 16.25 15.30 -29.87
CA LEU A 146 16.47 15.86 -28.53
C LEU A 146 16.37 17.40 -28.56
N LEU A 147 15.18 17.92 -28.83
CA LEU A 147 14.96 19.37 -28.95
C LEU A 147 15.17 20.11 -27.63
N GLU A 148 14.96 19.43 -26.52
CA GLU A 148 15.18 19.94 -25.16
C GLU A 148 16.66 19.97 -24.77
N GLY A 149 17.51 19.30 -25.55
CA GLY A 149 18.93 19.10 -25.28
C GLY A 149 19.85 19.55 -26.40
N SER A 150 20.67 18.62 -26.90
CA SER A 150 21.70 18.87 -27.92
C SER A 150 21.15 19.21 -29.31
N GLY A 151 19.88 19.00 -29.55
CA GLY A 151 19.27 19.06 -30.90
C GLY A 151 19.62 17.85 -31.77
N GLU A 152 20.33 16.86 -31.24
CA GLU A 152 20.73 15.66 -31.97
C GLU A 152 19.56 14.69 -32.15
N ARG A 153 19.67 13.87 -33.19
CA ARG A 153 18.75 12.77 -33.44
C ARG A 153 19.29 11.46 -32.88
N VAL A 154 18.51 10.82 -32.04
CA VAL A 154 18.77 9.46 -31.53
C VAL A 154 17.92 8.48 -32.36
N ASN A 155 18.59 7.60 -33.09
CA ASN A 155 17.91 6.51 -33.83
C ASN A 155 17.84 5.26 -32.96
N GLY A 156 16.73 4.54 -33.04
CA GLY A 156 16.54 3.30 -32.31
C GLY A 156 17.49 2.20 -32.81
N LYS A 157 18.20 1.61 -31.87
CA LYS A 157 19.04 0.44 -32.15
C LYS A 157 18.20 -0.83 -32.31
N THR A 158 18.77 -1.81 -33.00
CA THR A 158 18.16 -3.15 -33.15
C THR A 158 17.78 -3.71 -31.78
N GLY A 159 16.53 -4.17 -31.67
CA GLY A 159 15.97 -4.68 -30.40
C GLY A 159 15.07 -3.70 -29.69
N PHE A 160 15.06 -2.43 -30.04
CA PHE A 160 14.11 -1.49 -29.48
C PHE A 160 12.66 -1.88 -29.79
N TRP A 161 11.84 -1.99 -28.74
CA TRP A 161 10.40 -2.20 -28.83
C TRP A 161 9.66 -1.15 -28.02
N PHE A 162 8.62 -0.55 -28.60
CA PHE A 162 7.72 0.35 -27.91
C PHE A 162 6.41 -0.37 -27.61
N ILE A 163 6.05 -0.45 -26.34
CA ILE A 163 4.83 -1.12 -25.87
C ILE A 163 4.07 -0.14 -24.98
N GLY A 164 2.85 0.21 -25.38
CA GLY A 164 1.94 0.99 -24.54
C GLY A 164 0.99 0.08 -23.77
N THR A 165 0.59 0.50 -22.57
CA THR A 165 -0.53 -0.11 -21.85
C THR A 165 -1.55 0.96 -21.49
N GLN A 166 -2.81 0.58 -21.43
CA GLN A 166 -3.87 1.41 -20.88
C GLN A 166 -4.99 0.56 -20.27
N ASN A 167 -5.70 1.14 -19.32
CA ASN A 167 -6.94 0.58 -18.82
C ASN A 167 -8.11 1.19 -19.59
N PRO A 168 -9.28 0.49 -19.68
CA PRO A 168 -10.47 1.04 -20.32
C PRO A 168 -10.88 2.38 -19.70
N SER A 169 -11.38 3.29 -20.52
CA SER A 169 -11.81 4.63 -20.08
C SER A 169 -13.18 4.63 -19.39
N GLU A 170 -13.97 3.58 -19.57
CA GLU A 170 -15.31 3.50 -19.01
C GLU A 170 -15.31 3.34 -17.49
N GLY A 171 -15.99 4.27 -16.80
CA GLY A 171 -16.21 4.22 -15.35
C GLY A 171 -15.12 4.81 -14.46
N PHE A 172 -14.20 5.63 -14.99
CA PHE A 172 -13.11 6.25 -14.23
C PHE A 172 -13.00 7.76 -14.44
N GLU A 173 -12.95 8.51 -13.35
CA GLU A 173 -12.59 9.93 -13.36
C GLU A 173 -11.13 10.10 -13.81
N GLY A 174 -10.88 11.09 -14.70
CA GLY A 174 -9.55 11.44 -15.19
C GLY A 174 -9.04 10.65 -16.40
N ARG A 175 -9.67 9.53 -16.80
CA ARG A 175 -9.23 8.73 -17.94
C ARG A 175 -9.97 9.12 -19.22
N LYS A 176 -9.22 9.58 -20.22
CA LYS A 176 -9.73 9.83 -21.56
C LYS A 176 -9.19 8.77 -22.51
N PRO A 177 -9.99 8.30 -23.50
CA PRO A 177 -9.45 7.44 -24.54
C PRO A 177 -8.33 8.18 -25.27
N LEU A 178 -7.25 7.47 -25.62
CA LEU A 178 -6.22 8.04 -26.47
C LEU A 178 -6.82 8.46 -27.82
N PRO A 179 -6.50 9.66 -28.32
CA PRO A 179 -6.98 10.12 -29.62
C PRO A 179 -6.59 9.18 -30.76
N PHE A 180 -7.43 9.10 -31.77
CA PHE A 180 -7.22 8.24 -32.93
C PHE A 180 -5.91 8.52 -33.67
N ASP A 181 -5.49 9.78 -33.72
CA ASP A 181 -4.22 10.19 -34.35
C ASP A 181 -2.98 9.60 -33.65
N ILE A 182 -3.11 9.19 -32.40
CA ILE A 182 -2.08 8.43 -31.68
C ILE A 182 -2.29 6.93 -31.89
N THR A 183 -3.50 6.42 -31.63
CA THR A 183 -3.75 4.97 -31.61
C THR A 183 -3.62 4.30 -32.97
N LYS A 184 -3.81 5.04 -34.09
CA LYS A 184 -3.64 4.53 -35.49
C LYS A 184 -2.23 3.97 -35.77
N HIS A 185 -1.21 4.35 -35.00
CA HIS A 185 0.16 3.90 -35.17
C HIS A 185 0.46 2.60 -34.41
N PHE A 186 -0.48 2.13 -33.58
CA PHE A 186 -0.32 0.97 -32.74
C PHE A 186 -1.14 -0.22 -33.23
N ALA A 187 -0.59 -1.42 -33.08
CA ALA A 187 -1.39 -2.63 -33.07
C ALA A 187 -2.08 -2.73 -31.69
N VAL A 188 -3.39 -2.51 -31.67
CA VAL A 188 -4.18 -2.54 -30.42
C VAL A 188 -4.55 -3.99 -30.10
N VAL A 189 -4.14 -4.45 -28.91
CA VAL A 189 -4.41 -5.81 -28.43
C VAL A 189 -5.24 -5.72 -27.14
N TYR A 190 -6.46 -6.22 -27.20
CA TYR A 190 -7.31 -6.32 -26.01
C TYR A 190 -6.92 -7.56 -25.21
N VAL A 191 -6.73 -7.36 -23.90
CA VAL A 191 -6.42 -8.42 -22.94
C VAL A 191 -7.64 -8.62 -22.07
N ASP A 192 -8.34 -9.70 -22.31
CA ASP A 192 -9.57 -10.06 -21.61
C ASP A 192 -9.27 -10.68 -20.22
N PRO A 193 -10.20 -10.59 -19.26
CA PRO A 193 -10.13 -11.32 -18.02
C PRO A 193 -10.12 -12.84 -18.27
N TYR A 194 -9.41 -13.59 -17.44
CA TYR A 194 -9.38 -15.05 -17.51
C TYR A 194 -10.76 -15.66 -17.22
N SER A 195 -11.11 -16.68 -17.98
CA SER A 195 -12.28 -17.53 -17.69
C SER A 195 -12.07 -18.35 -16.40
N PRO A 196 -13.15 -18.83 -15.76
CA PRO A 196 -13.04 -19.65 -14.55
C PRO A 196 -12.18 -20.91 -14.76
N ASP A 197 -12.27 -21.56 -15.92
CA ASP A 197 -11.49 -22.73 -16.27
C ASP A 197 -10.01 -22.40 -16.44
N GLU A 198 -9.70 -21.25 -17.02
CA GLU A 198 -8.33 -20.77 -17.14
C GLU A 198 -7.75 -20.38 -15.77
N MET A 199 -8.52 -19.72 -14.92
CA MET A 199 -8.10 -19.42 -13.54
C MET A 199 -7.77 -20.72 -12.80
N PHE A 200 -8.61 -21.73 -12.92
CA PHE A 200 -8.36 -23.04 -12.33
C PHE A 200 -7.10 -23.70 -12.88
N TYR A 201 -6.93 -23.71 -14.20
CA TYR A 201 -5.74 -24.27 -14.84
C TYR A 201 -4.45 -23.57 -14.39
N ILE A 202 -4.46 -22.21 -14.35
CA ILE A 202 -3.34 -21.39 -13.91
C ILE A 202 -2.99 -21.72 -12.45
N LEU A 203 -3.98 -21.68 -11.56
CA LEU A 203 -3.76 -21.92 -10.13
C LEU A 203 -3.30 -23.35 -9.86
N LYS A 204 -3.86 -24.35 -10.54
CA LYS A 204 -3.44 -25.74 -10.40
C LYS A 204 -1.98 -25.94 -10.84
N LYS A 205 -1.56 -25.25 -11.92
CA LYS A 205 -0.18 -25.33 -12.42
C LYS A 205 0.82 -24.63 -11.50
N LEU A 206 0.44 -23.48 -10.93
CA LEU A 206 1.29 -22.74 -10.00
C LEU A 206 1.33 -23.38 -8.60
N TYR A 207 0.25 -24.01 -8.17
CA TYR A 207 0.07 -24.57 -6.82
C TYR A 207 -0.36 -26.05 -6.87
N PRO A 208 0.47 -26.96 -7.43
CA PRO A 208 0.09 -28.36 -7.64
C PRO A 208 -0.15 -29.13 -6.33
N MET A 209 0.33 -28.61 -5.18
CA MET A 209 0.14 -29.20 -3.87
C MET A 209 -1.25 -28.91 -3.26
N LEU A 210 -1.99 -27.92 -3.78
CA LEU A 210 -3.32 -27.60 -3.28
C LEU A 210 -4.37 -28.52 -3.89
N ALA A 211 -5.36 -28.89 -3.06
CA ALA A 211 -6.48 -29.71 -3.50
C ALA A 211 -7.35 -28.96 -4.52
N GLU A 212 -7.82 -29.66 -5.55
CA GLU A 212 -8.64 -29.04 -6.60
C GLU A 212 -9.94 -28.44 -6.08
N ASP A 213 -10.54 -29.06 -5.06
CA ASP A 213 -11.77 -28.56 -4.46
C ASP A 213 -11.56 -27.20 -3.81
N VAL A 214 -10.43 -26.98 -3.13
CA VAL A 214 -10.08 -25.69 -2.53
C VAL A 214 -9.90 -24.63 -3.62
N LEU A 215 -9.23 -24.97 -4.72
CA LEU A 215 -9.06 -24.04 -5.85
C LEU A 215 -10.41 -23.67 -6.49
N LYS A 216 -11.31 -24.64 -6.67
CA LYS A 216 -12.63 -24.40 -7.21
C LYS A 216 -13.50 -23.58 -6.25
N GLN A 217 -13.42 -23.82 -4.93
CA GLN A 217 -14.14 -23.04 -3.92
C GLN A 217 -13.75 -21.57 -3.96
N ILE A 218 -12.45 -21.26 -3.95
CA ILE A 218 -12.00 -19.88 -3.90
C ILE A 218 -12.30 -19.13 -5.22
N ILE A 219 -12.26 -19.82 -6.36
CA ILE A 219 -12.68 -19.23 -7.64
C ILE A 219 -14.15 -18.87 -7.60
N ARG A 220 -15.03 -19.76 -7.09
CA ARG A 220 -16.47 -19.46 -6.93
C ARG A 220 -16.70 -18.26 -6.02
N ILE A 221 -16.02 -18.20 -4.86
CA ILE A 221 -16.11 -17.05 -3.95
C ILE A 221 -15.70 -15.77 -4.67
N SER A 222 -14.60 -15.78 -5.42
CA SER A 222 -14.12 -14.62 -6.17
C SER A 222 -15.13 -14.14 -7.20
N LEU A 223 -15.66 -15.05 -8.01
CA LEU A 223 -16.62 -14.72 -9.07
C LEU A 223 -17.96 -14.22 -8.51
N GLU A 224 -18.48 -14.87 -7.47
CA GLU A 224 -19.72 -14.46 -6.82
C GLU A 224 -19.56 -13.09 -6.13
N SER A 225 -18.43 -12.85 -5.47
CA SER A 225 -18.10 -11.55 -4.89
C SER A 225 -18.08 -10.45 -5.95
N GLU A 226 -17.43 -10.68 -7.10
CA GLU A 226 -17.43 -9.73 -8.22
C GLU A 226 -18.84 -9.49 -8.80
N ALA A 227 -19.68 -10.54 -8.88
CA ALA A 227 -21.05 -10.41 -9.34
C ALA A 227 -21.90 -9.54 -8.40
N ARG A 228 -21.78 -9.75 -7.08
CA ARG A 228 -22.46 -8.98 -6.04
C ARG A 228 -22.00 -7.51 -5.99
N ILE A 229 -20.69 -7.25 -6.24
CA ILE A 229 -20.18 -5.89 -6.37
C ILE A 229 -20.74 -5.20 -7.61
N LYS A 230 -20.76 -5.88 -8.76
CA LYS A 230 -21.29 -5.33 -10.02
C LYS A 230 -22.79 -5.04 -9.94
N SER A 231 -23.56 -5.90 -9.26
CA SER A 231 -25.00 -5.67 -9.02
C SER A 231 -25.28 -4.56 -8.00
N GLY A 232 -24.26 -4.15 -7.24
CA GLY A 232 -24.40 -3.18 -6.14
C GLY A 232 -25.07 -3.77 -4.90
N GLU A 233 -25.09 -5.07 -4.75
CA GLU A 233 -25.56 -5.76 -3.55
C GLU A 233 -24.62 -5.54 -2.37
N ILE A 234 -23.31 -5.49 -2.63
CA ILE A 234 -22.25 -5.18 -1.66
C ILE A 234 -21.35 -4.07 -2.22
N GLY A 235 -20.69 -3.31 -1.34
CA GLY A 235 -19.79 -2.23 -1.70
C GLY A 235 -20.47 -0.98 -2.27
N LYS A 236 -21.81 -0.91 -2.23
CA LYS A 236 -22.56 0.23 -2.75
C LYS A 236 -22.31 1.49 -1.92
N GLY A 237 -21.88 2.56 -2.62
CA GLY A 237 -21.61 3.86 -2.01
C GLY A 237 -20.22 3.99 -1.40
N ASP A 238 -19.38 2.97 -1.47
CA ASP A 238 -17.96 3.11 -1.19
C ASP A 238 -17.26 3.78 -2.37
N LEU A 239 -16.42 4.76 -2.08
CA LEU A 239 -15.64 5.48 -3.10
C LEU A 239 -14.66 4.53 -3.80
N GLU A 240 -14.21 3.52 -3.09
CA GLU A 240 -13.29 2.51 -3.60
C GLU A 240 -14.05 1.28 -4.04
N LYS A 241 -13.79 0.89 -5.27
CA LYS A 241 -14.36 -0.33 -5.81
C LYS A 241 -13.48 -1.51 -5.42
N TYR A 242 -14.09 -2.48 -4.78
CA TYR A 242 -13.46 -3.75 -4.45
C TYR A 242 -13.29 -4.60 -5.71
N HIS A 243 -12.18 -5.34 -5.80
CA HIS A 243 -11.91 -6.24 -6.90
C HIS A 243 -11.21 -7.51 -6.41
N PHE A 244 -11.74 -8.65 -6.82
CA PHE A 244 -11.19 -9.97 -6.51
C PHE A 244 -10.78 -10.66 -7.81
N ASN A 245 -9.55 -10.46 -8.23
CA ASN A 245 -8.99 -10.96 -9.47
C ASN A 245 -7.99 -12.10 -9.23
N LEU A 246 -7.35 -12.59 -10.29
CA LEU A 246 -6.36 -13.68 -10.21
C LEU A 246 -5.24 -13.37 -9.20
N ARG A 247 -4.82 -12.13 -9.02
CA ARG A 247 -3.81 -11.74 -8.01
C ARG A 247 -4.31 -12.02 -6.58
N THR A 248 -5.57 -11.74 -6.29
CA THR A 248 -6.18 -12.08 -4.98
C THR A 248 -6.21 -13.59 -4.77
N LEU A 249 -6.55 -14.35 -5.81
CA LEU A 249 -6.53 -15.82 -5.77
C LEU A 249 -5.11 -16.37 -5.54
N GLN A 250 -4.11 -15.78 -6.18
CA GLN A 250 -2.70 -16.16 -5.97
C GLN A 250 -2.24 -15.85 -4.54
N LYS A 251 -2.60 -14.70 -3.97
CA LYS A 251 -2.34 -14.39 -2.55
C LYS A 251 -2.94 -15.46 -1.64
N TYR A 252 -4.21 -15.81 -1.86
CA TYR A 252 -4.87 -16.88 -1.12
C TYR A 252 -4.10 -18.21 -1.19
N CYS A 253 -3.76 -18.65 -2.42
CA CYS A 253 -3.02 -19.88 -2.61
C CYS A 253 -1.64 -19.84 -1.96
N ASN A 254 -0.90 -18.73 -2.06
CA ASN A 254 0.39 -18.55 -1.39
C ASN A 254 0.27 -18.70 0.12
N ARG A 255 -0.76 -18.10 0.73
CA ARG A 255 -1.02 -18.22 2.17
C ARG A 255 -1.34 -19.64 2.57
N LEU A 256 -2.13 -20.39 1.79
CA LEU A 256 -2.41 -21.79 2.08
C LEU A 256 -1.16 -22.67 2.00
N VAL A 257 -0.26 -22.39 1.06
CA VAL A 257 1.02 -23.10 0.98
C VAL A 257 1.88 -22.84 2.21
N LEU A 258 1.86 -21.62 2.73
CA LEU A 258 2.65 -21.23 3.91
C LEU A 258 2.08 -21.75 5.22
N PHE A 259 0.74 -21.69 5.40
CA PHE A 259 0.11 -21.91 6.71
C PHE A 259 -0.58 -23.26 6.87
N GLY A 260 -0.72 -24.02 5.82
CA GLY A 260 -1.30 -25.37 5.90
C GLY A 260 -2.44 -25.64 4.92
N ALA A 261 -2.08 -26.12 3.77
CA ALA A 261 -3.00 -26.39 2.66
C ALA A 261 -4.11 -27.43 2.96
N LYS A 262 -3.99 -28.22 4.02
CA LYS A 262 -4.93 -29.31 4.36
C LYS A 262 -5.92 -28.96 5.46
N ASP A 263 -5.71 -27.86 6.16
CA ASP A 263 -6.60 -27.42 7.26
C ASP A 263 -7.70 -26.54 6.69
N LYS A 264 -8.94 -27.03 6.75
CA LYS A 264 -10.13 -26.27 6.31
C LYS A 264 -10.34 -25.01 7.12
N THR A 265 -9.92 -24.98 8.39
CA THR A 265 -10.05 -23.82 9.26
C THR A 265 -9.11 -22.71 8.79
N VAL A 266 -7.87 -23.06 8.45
CA VAL A 266 -6.90 -22.14 7.85
C VAL A 266 -7.42 -21.62 6.51
N ALA A 267 -7.91 -22.50 5.64
CA ALA A 267 -8.44 -22.12 4.34
C ALA A 267 -9.61 -21.12 4.46
N ALA A 268 -10.54 -21.39 5.36
CA ALA A 268 -11.67 -20.52 5.61
C ALA A 268 -11.25 -19.18 6.23
N ARG A 269 -10.31 -19.16 7.19
CA ARG A 269 -9.76 -17.94 7.79
C ARG A 269 -9.11 -17.03 6.75
N GLU A 270 -8.25 -17.59 5.90
CA GLU A 270 -7.57 -16.80 4.87
C GLU A 270 -8.54 -16.28 3.80
N ALA A 271 -9.63 -17.02 3.54
CA ALA A 271 -10.72 -16.52 2.69
C ALA A 271 -11.44 -15.32 3.34
N LEU A 272 -11.74 -15.39 4.65
CA LEU A 272 -12.30 -14.25 5.38
C LEU A 272 -11.38 -13.03 5.31
N TYR A 273 -10.09 -13.19 5.55
CA TYR A 273 -9.12 -12.09 5.53
C TYR A 273 -9.01 -11.41 4.16
N LEU A 274 -9.10 -12.15 3.07
CA LEU A 274 -8.95 -11.59 1.73
C LEU A 274 -10.25 -11.11 1.10
N PHE A 275 -11.39 -11.71 1.44
CA PHE A 275 -12.66 -11.48 0.74
C PHE A 275 -13.75 -10.81 1.61
N GLU A 276 -13.67 -10.88 2.94
CA GLU A 276 -14.62 -10.21 3.85
C GLU A 276 -14.02 -8.94 4.46
N GLU A 277 -12.84 -9.09 5.08
CA GLU A 277 -12.24 -8.01 5.89
C GLU A 277 -12.00 -6.69 5.14
N PRO A 278 -11.72 -6.66 3.82
CA PRO A 278 -11.58 -5.41 3.08
C PRO A 278 -12.84 -4.52 3.04
N PHE A 279 -14.03 -5.09 3.28
CA PHE A 279 -15.27 -4.31 3.29
C PHE A 279 -15.39 -3.46 4.54
N ARG A 280 -15.86 -2.20 4.38
CA ARG A 280 -15.99 -1.24 5.48
C ARG A 280 -17.32 -1.35 6.23
N LYS A 281 -18.40 -1.73 5.51
CA LYS A 281 -19.73 -1.84 6.09
C LYS A 281 -19.96 -3.20 6.71
N LYS A 282 -20.54 -3.22 7.91
CA LYS A 282 -20.87 -4.46 8.64
C LYS A 282 -21.84 -5.34 7.86
N GLU A 283 -22.79 -4.73 7.16
CA GLU A 283 -23.77 -5.44 6.33
C GLU A 283 -23.11 -6.14 5.15
N ASP A 284 -22.15 -5.47 4.48
CA ASP A 284 -21.41 -6.04 3.36
C ASP A 284 -20.50 -7.18 3.85
N LYS A 285 -19.83 -7.00 5.01
CA LYS A 285 -19.05 -8.07 5.66
C LYS A 285 -19.93 -9.28 5.99
N ALA A 286 -21.12 -9.07 6.56
CA ALA A 286 -22.01 -10.16 6.91
C ALA A 286 -22.46 -10.97 5.69
N LYS A 287 -22.83 -10.31 4.59
CA LYS A 287 -23.20 -10.97 3.33
C LYS A 287 -22.04 -11.76 2.73
N GLN A 288 -20.84 -11.19 2.81
CA GLN A 288 -19.63 -11.82 2.28
C GLN A 288 -19.23 -13.03 3.13
N ARG A 289 -19.36 -12.91 4.46
CA ARG A 289 -19.14 -14.02 5.39
C ARG A 289 -20.10 -15.19 5.10
N GLU A 290 -21.38 -14.90 4.89
CA GLU A 290 -22.38 -15.90 4.53
C GLU A 290 -21.97 -16.68 3.27
N LEU A 291 -21.48 -16.00 2.23
CA LEU A 291 -20.97 -16.64 1.03
C LEU A 291 -19.79 -17.57 1.35
N ILE A 292 -18.81 -17.08 2.11
CA ILE A 292 -17.63 -17.87 2.46
C ILE A 292 -18.01 -19.08 3.33
N GLU A 293 -18.87 -18.89 4.32
CA GLU A 293 -19.35 -19.96 5.18
C GLU A 293 -20.17 -21.02 4.42
N SER A 294 -20.91 -20.63 3.40
CA SER A 294 -21.64 -21.58 2.54
C SER A 294 -20.69 -22.51 1.78
N GLU A 295 -19.52 -22.04 1.40
CA GLU A 295 -18.50 -22.82 0.67
C GLU A 295 -17.65 -23.70 1.59
N PHE A 296 -17.36 -23.27 2.82
CA PHE A 296 -16.48 -23.99 3.77
C PHE A 296 -17.23 -24.79 4.85
N GLY A 297 -18.56 -24.72 4.93
CA GLY A 297 -19.37 -25.57 5.82
C GLY A 297 -19.81 -24.93 7.12
N GLY A 298 -19.83 -23.60 7.21
CA GLY A 298 -20.46 -22.82 8.30
C GLY A 298 -19.66 -22.74 9.60
N GLY A 299 -19.97 -21.71 10.43
CA GLY A 299 -19.50 -21.60 11.79
C GLY A 299 -18.00 -21.32 11.96
N ILE A 300 -17.38 -20.60 11.02
CA ILE A 300 -15.95 -20.29 11.06
C ILE A 300 -15.67 -19.34 12.23
N LYS A 301 -15.00 -19.83 13.26
CA LYS A 301 -14.52 -19.00 14.36
C LYS A 301 -13.03 -18.73 14.16
N VAL A 302 -12.67 -17.48 13.93
CA VAL A 302 -11.30 -17.02 13.94
C VAL A 302 -11.02 -16.49 15.35
N VAL A 303 -10.27 -17.22 16.13
CA VAL A 303 -9.85 -16.79 17.49
C VAL A 303 -8.35 -16.55 17.44
N PRO A 304 -7.90 -15.30 17.27
CA PRO A 304 -6.48 -15.01 17.33
C PRO A 304 -5.96 -15.18 18.76
N THR A 305 -4.82 -15.84 18.88
CA THR A 305 -4.13 -16.01 20.17
C THR A 305 -2.94 -15.07 20.25
N LYS A 306 -2.52 -14.74 21.47
CA LYS A 306 -1.27 -14.00 21.66
C LYS A 306 -0.09 -14.85 21.21
N GLY A 307 0.85 -14.22 20.50
CA GLY A 307 2.09 -14.87 20.09
C GLY A 307 3.09 -15.02 21.25
N TYR A 308 4.09 -15.84 21.02
CA TYR A 308 5.25 -15.96 21.90
C TYR A 308 6.55 -15.97 21.09
N VAL A 309 7.68 -15.72 21.75
CA VAL A 309 9.00 -15.71 21.12
C VAL A 309 9.80 -16.92 21.58
N GLN A 310 10.42 -17.61 20.62
CA GLN A 310 11.38 -18.67 20.89
C GLN A 310 12.60 -18.49 19.98
N GLY A 311 13.74 -18.20 20.59
CA GLY A 311 14.92 -17.82 19.83
C GLY A 311 14.66 -16.55 19.01
N SER A 312 15.04 -16.55 17.75
CA SER A 312 14.81 -15.43 16.81
C SER A 312 13.51 -15.56 16.03
N THR A 313 12.51 -16.25 16.57
CA THR A 313 11.23 -16.48 15.88
C THR A 313 10.05 -16.12 16.78
N ILE A 314 9.13 -15.35 16.26
CA ILE A 314 7.83 -15.08 16.86
C ILE A 314 6.86 -16.13 16.33
N PHE A 315 6.23 -16.86 17.22
CA PHE A 315 5.15 -17.79 16.90
C PHE A 315 3.82 -17.10 17.18
N TRP A 316 3.05 -16.89 16.14
CA TRP A 316 1.75 -16.24 16.21
C TRP A 316 0.70 -17.10 15.52
N ASN A 317 -0.12 -17.80 16.29
CA ASN A 317 -0.99 -18.87 15.80
C ASN A 317 -0.16 -19.94 15.06
N ASP A 318 -0.44 -20.12 13.77
CA ASP A 318 0.25 -21.00 12.83
C ASP A 318 1.38 -20.30 12.05
N LYS A 319 1.74 -19.09 12.44
CA LYS A 319 2.70 -18.23 11.74
C LYS A 319 4.04 -18.15 12.47
N GLU A 320 5.11 -18.24 11.70
CA GLU A 320 6.47 -18.08 12.18
C GLU A 320 7.08 -16.83 11.55
N ILE A 321 7.36 -15.83 12.36
CA ILE A 321 7.91 -14.55 11.90
C ILE A 321 9.31 -14.40 12.46
N LYS A 322 10.29 -14.30 11.54
CA LYS A 322 11.68 -14.09 11.93
C LYS A 322 11.84 -12.70 12.55
N THR A 323 12.37 -12.64 13.76
CA THR A 323 12.77 -11.39 14.40
C THR A 323 14.27 -11.15 14.20
N TRP A 324 14.66 -9.89 14.14
CA TRP A 324 16.05 -9.46 13.95
C TRP A 324 16.68 -8.96 15.26
N ASP A 325 15.86 -8.74 16.29
CA ASP A 325 16.30 -8.36 17.64
C ASP A 325 15.45 -9.08 18.71
N GLU A 326 15.92 -10.26 19.13
CA GLU A 326 15.21 -11.12 20.09
C GLU A 326 14.96 -10.43 21.44
N LYS A 327 15.92 -9.64 21.95
CA LYS A 327 15.81 -9.02 23.28
C LYS A 327 14.70 -7.96 23.33
N LYS A 328 14.57 -7.14 22.30
CA LYS A 328 13.48 -6.17 22.18
C LYS A 328 12.14 -6.86 22.05
N THR A 329 12.05 -7.88 21.21
CA THR A 329 10.82 -8.59 20.88
C THR A 329 10.17 -9.23 22.11
N ILE A 330 10.95 -9.86 23.00
CA ILE A 330 10.43 -10.52 24.22
C ILE A 330 9.79 -9.51 25.16
N SER A 331 10.40 -8.34 25.33
CA SER A 331 9.88 -7.31 26.26
C SER A 331 8.55 -6.74 25.80
N LEU A 332 8.26 -6.73 24.51
CA LEU A 332 7.16 -5.99 23.90
C LEU A 332 5.88 -6.77 23.71
N LEU A 333 5.95 -8.09 23.46
CA LEU A 333 4.74 -8.93 23.44
C LEU A 333 3.95 -8.87 24.75
N SER A 334 4.61 -8.52 25.87
CA SER A 334 3.98 -8.32 27.18
C SER A 334 3.62 -6.87 27.48
N THR A 335 4.02 -5.90 26.64
CA THR A 335 3.95 -4.47 26.95
C THR A 335 2.91 -3.67 26.15
N TYR A 336 2.17 -4.31 25.25
CA TYR A 336 1.09 -3.66 24.51
C TYR A 336 -0.29 -4.21 24.86
N PRO A 337 -1.32 -3.33 24.97
CA PRO A 337 -2.69 -3.79 25.12
C PRO A 337 -3.14 -4.46 23.83
N THR A 338 -3.60 -5.69 23.94
CA THR A 338 -4.04 -6.49 22.81
C THR A 338 -5.45 -7.05 23.02
N PRO A 339 -6.48 -6.18 23.06
CA PRO A 339 -7.86 -6.64 23.06
C PRO A 339 -8.19 -7.38 21.74
N GLU A 340 -9.23 -8.19 21.76
CA GLU A 340 -9.59 -9.08 20.65
C GLU A 340 -9.57 -8.40 19.27
N PRO A 341 -10.14 -7.19 19.05
CA PRO A 341 -10.07 -6.53 17.74
C PRO A 341 -8.63 -6.20 17.28
N ILE A 342 -7.76 -5.83 18.24
CA ILE A 342 -6.35 -5.56 17.93
C ILE A 342 -5.60 -6.86 17.64
N LEU A 343 -5.86 -7.93 18.39
CA LEU A 343 -5.28 -9.25 18.09
C LEU A 343 -5.67 -9.73 16.68
N HIS A 344 -6.92 -9.53 16.28
CA HIS A 344 -7.40 -9.88 14.95
C HIS A 344 -6.71 -9.06 13.85
N PHE A 345 -6.55 -7.76 14.05
CA PHE A 345 -5.78 -6.88 13.17
C PHE A 345 -4.32 -7.33 13.04
N LEU A 346 -3.66 -7.60 14.16
CA LEU A 346 -2.28 -8.07 14.19
C LEU A 346 -2.11 -9.41 13.48
N ASP A 347 -3.06 -10.34 13.63
CA ASP A 347 -3.02 -11.63 12.94
C ASP A 347 -3.05 -11.47 11.42
N GLN A 348 -3.88 -10.57 10.91
CA GLN A 348 -3.93 -10.24 9.47
C GLN A 348 -2.61 -9.62 8.99
N VAL A 349 -2.04 -8.69 9.77
CA VAL A 349 -0.77 -8.05 9.42
C VAL A 349 0.36 -9.07 9.42
N PHE A 350 0.46 -9.94 10.42
CA PHE A 350 1.48 -10.99 10.46
C PHE A 350 1.32 -12.01 9.34
N THR A 351 0.08 -12.34 8.97
CA THR A 351 -0.20 -13.14 7.78
C THR A 351 0.40 -12.52 6.52
N ALA A 352 0.15 -11.23 6.30
CA ALA A 352 0.65 -10.52 5.13
C ALA A 352 2.19 -10.37 5.13
N ILE A 353 2.80 -10.11 6.30
CA ILE A 353 4.25 -10.05 6.46
C ILE A 353 4.90 -11.37 6.06
N GLN A 354 4.42 -12.49 6.60
CA GLN A 354 4.97 -13.80 6.31
C GLN A 354 4.76 -14.21 4.84
N ALA A 355 3.63 -13.80 4.25
CA ALA A 355 3.36 -13.98 2.83
C ALA A 355 4.13 -13.00 1.92
N LYS A 356 4.97 -12.12 2.47
CA LYS A 356 5.73 -11.08 1.76
C LYS A 356 4.84 -10.14 0.93
N GLU A 357 3.64 -9.85 1.43
CA GLU A 357 2.69 -8.96 0.80
C GLU A 357 2.92 -7.51 1.22
N ASN A 358 2.65 -6.56 0.32
CA ASN A 358 2.56 -5.15 0.68
C ASN A 358 1.26 -4.90 1.43
N ILE A 359 1.27 -4.13 2.50
CA ILE A 359 0.14 -3.96 3.41
C ILE A 359 -0.43 -2.54 3.26
N LEU A 360 -1.74 -2.42 3.05
CA LEU A 360 -2.45 -1.14 3.08
C LEU A 360 -3.37 -1.12 4.30
N VAL A 361 -2.98 -0.38 5.33
CA VAL A 361 -3.83 -0.16 6.49
C VAL A 361 -4.82 0.96 6.18
N GLU A 362 -6.09 0.59 6.06
CA GLU A 362 -7.19 1.54 5.92
C GLU A 362 -7.83 1.77 7.29
N TYR A 363 -8.06 3.04 7.66
CA TYR A 363 -8.60 3.38 8.97
C TYR A 363 -9.51 4.59 8.90
N ARG A 364 -10.51 4.62 9.80
CA ARG A 364 -11.37 5.78 9.95
C ARG A 364 -10.59 6.93 10.61
N GLU A 365 -10.79 8.17 10.17
CA GLU A 365 -10.01 9.34 10.61
C GLU A 365 -9.95 9.56 12.14
N ASP A 366 -10.94 9.05 12.87
CA ASP A 366 -10.99 9.16 14.34
C ASP A 366 -10.25 8.00 15.05
N GLN A 367 -9.75 7.04 14.29
CA GLN A 367 -8.84 6.00 14.78
C GLN A 367 -7.39 6.40 14.49
N ASP A 368 -6.46 5.96 15.29
CA ASP A 368 -5.04 6.24 15.10
C ASP A 368 -4.21 4.96 15.17
N PRO A 369 -4.05 4.25 14.04
CA PRO A 369 -3.24 3.05 14.01
C PRO A 369 -1.74 3.34 14.21
N GLN A 370 -1.29 4.59 14.11
CA GLN A 370 0.12 4.94 14.28
C GLN A 370 0.62 4.63 15.70
N GLU A 371 -0.24 4.67 16.69
CA GLU A 371 0.09 4.26 18.06
C GLU A 371 0.49 2.77 18.17
N PHE A 372 0.05 1.93 17.23
CA PHE A 372 0.34 0.50 17.19
C PHE A 372 1.49 0.12 16.25
N LEU A 373 1.99 1.06 15.43
CA LEU A 373 3.07 0.79 14.49
C LEU A 373 4.43 0.50 15.15
N PRO A 374 4.79 1.16 16.26
CA PRO A 374 6.01 0.81 16.98
C PRO A 374 6.04 -0.67 17.37
N LEU A 375 4.89 -1.28 17.60
CA LEU A 375 4.79 -2.71 17.89
C LEU A 375 5.42 -3.56 16.80
N PHE A 376 5.23 -3.22 15.52
CA PHE A 376 5.82 -4.00 14.41
C PHE A 376 7.33 -3.85 14.32
N THR A 377 7.86 -2.65 14.56
CA THR A 377 9.31 -2.42 14.56
C THR A 377 9.97 -3.16 15.69
N GLU A 378 9.34 -3.13 16.82
CA GLU A 378 9.83 -3.74 18.03
C GLU A 378 9.70 -5.26 18.00
N LEU A 379 8.59 -5.79 17.46
CA LEU A 379 8.40 -7.22 17.25
C LEU A 379 9.34 -7.80 16.21
N THR A 380 9.59 -7.08 15.12
CA THR A 380 10.46 -7.56 14.05
C THR A 380 11.94 -7.21 14.28
N GLY A 381 12.24 -6.21 15.11
CA GLY A 381 13.58 -5.65 15.26
C GLY A 381 14.08 -4.89 14.03
N ILE A 382 13.21 -4.56 13.09
CA ILE A 382 13.53 -3.78 11.90
C ILE A 382 13.15 -2.32 12.16
N GLU A 383 14.04 -1.39 11.87
CA GLU A 383 13.73 0.03 12.01
C GLU A 383 12.64 0.47 11.01
N LEU A 384 11.81 1.40 11.44
CA LEU A 384 10.75 1.98 10.63
C LEU A 384 11.18 3.37 10.15
N GLU A 385 11.08 3.60 8.85
CA GLU A 385 11.19 4.94 8.26
C GLU A 385 9.81 5.39 7.81
N SER A 386 9.31 6.48 8.38
CA SER A 386 8.02 7.05 8.02
C SER A 386 8.17 8.09 6.92
N VAL A 387 7.40 7.92 5.86
CA VAL A 387 7.29 8.85 4.73
C VAL A 387 5.87 9.39 4.71
N MET A 388 5.69 10.62 5.20
CA MET A 388 4.38 11.27 5.18
C MET A 388 4.20 12.04 3.87
N LEU A 389 3.19 11.66 3.10
CA LEU A 389 2.85 12.31 1.85
C LEU A 389 1.83 13.43 2.07
N SER A 390 1.97 14.51 1.30
CA SER A 390 1.04 15.63 1.31
C SER A 390 0.85 16.22 -0.08
N LYS A 391 -0.21 16.99 -0.25
CA LYS A 391 -0.48 17.69 -1.50
C LYS A 391 0.63 18.71 -1.80
N GLY A 392 1.17 18.67 -3.02
CA GLY A 392 2.26 19.55 -3.46
C GLY A 392 3.66 19.07 -3.09
N MET A 393 3.80 17.88 -2.51
CA MET A 393 5.08 17.23 -2.33
C MET A 393 5.63 16.74 -3.67
N HIS A 394 6.92 16.97 -3.92
CA HIS A 394 7.59 16.51 -5.12
C HIS A 394 8.32 15.18 -4.89
N THR A 395 8.59 14.48 -5.97
CA THR A 395 9.37 13.23 -5.93
C THR A 395 10.74 13.42 -5.28
N SER A 396 11.37 14.57 -5.50
CA SER A 396 12.65 14.95 -4.89
C SER A 396 12.64 14.96 -3.35
N ASP A 397 11.50 15.27 -2.74
CA ASP A 397 11.37 15.32 -1.27
C ASP A 397 11.40 13.91 -0.67
N VAL A 398 10.93 12.92 -1.43
CA VAL A 398 10.74 11.54 -0.97
C VAL A 398 11.88 10.63 -1.45
N VAL A 399 12.26 10.74 -2.71
CA VAL A 399 13.28 9.90 -3.32
C VAL A 399 14.69 10.45 -3.08
N GLY A 400 14.87 11.74 -3.20
CA GLY A 400 16.15 12.42 -2.99
C GLY A 400 16.39 13.53 -4.01
N ALA A 401 17.38 14.35 -3.72
CA ALA A 401 17.71 15.50 -4.55
C ALA A 401 19.21 15.85 -4.46
N LEU A 402 19.69 16.61 -5.45
CA LEU A 402 20.98 17.28 -5.35
C LEU A 402 20.88 18.41 -4.32
N LYS A 403 21.82 18.43 -3.36
CA LYS A 403 21.93 19.48 -2.34
C LYS A 403 23.32 20.11 -2.39
N PRO A 404 23.43 21.43 -2.18
CA PRO A 404 24.75 22.08 -2.01
C PRO A 404 25.46 21.49 -0.80
N THR A 405 26.74 21.22 -0.95
CA THR A 405 27.61 20.83 0.14
C THR A 405 28.56 22.00 0.50
N GLU A 406 28.57 22.35 1.77
CA GLU A 406 29.50 23.34 2.32
C GLU A 406 30.79 22.65 2.77
N GLU A 407 31.57 22.09 1.87
CA GLU A 407 32.92 21.65 2.18
C GLU A 407 33.94 22.63 1.54
N GLY A 408 34.39 23.56 2.35
CA GLY A 408 35.58 24.42 2.10
C GLY A 408 35.55 25.17 0.79
N ASN A 409 35.01 26.38 0.72
CA ASN A 409 35.07 27.36 -0.40
C ASN A 409 34.81 26.88 -1.84
N ILE A 410 34.32 25.66 -2.03
CA ILE A 410 33.89 25.11 -3.32
C ILE A 410 32.44 24.73 -3.19
N GLU A 411 31.56 25.45 -3.89
CA GLU A 411 30.16 25.07 -4.05
C GLU A 411 30.06 23.79 -4.90
N SER A 412 30.06 22.65 -4.25
CA SER A 412 29.77 21.37 -4.88
C SER A 412 28.35 20.94 -4.56
N VAL A 413 27.70 20.21 -5.45
CA VAL A 413 26.39 19.61 -5.22
C VAL A 413 26.56 18.09 -5.10
N THR A 414 25.91 17.51 -4.10
CA THR A 414 25.90 16.06 -3.91
C THR A 414 24.48 15.52 -3.88
N TRP A 415 24.32 14.29 -4.35
CA TRP A 415 23.05 13.60 -4.20
C TRP A 415 22.82 13.22 -2.73
N VAL A 416 21.64 13.57 -2.21
CA VAL A 416 21.21 13.20 -0.86
C VAL A 416 19.96 12.34 -0.99
N ASP A 417 20.04 11.09 -0.52
CA ASP A 417 18.92 10.17 -0.49
C ASP A 417 17.76 10.74 0.34
N GLY A 418 16.58 10.72 -0.23
CA GLY A 418 15.33 11.00 0.49
C GLY A 418 14.97 9.86 1.44
N PRO A 419 13.92 10.04 2.27
CA PRO A 419 13.52 9.04 3.26
C PRO A 419 13.19 7.68 2.64
N LEU A 420 12.55 7.65 1.47
CA LEU A 420 12.22 6.41 0.77
C LEU A 420 13.47 5.65 0.31
N THR A 421 14.38 6.32 -0.37
CA THR A 421 15.63 5.71 -0.87
C THR A 421 16.50 5.23 0.28
N ARG A 422 16.63 6.03 1.33
CA ARG A 422 17.38 5.69 2.54
C ARG A 422 16.80 4.44 3.21
N SER A 423 15.50 4.36 3.32
CA SER A 423 14.77 3.21 3.89
C SER A 423 15.03 1.92 3.10
N ILE A 424 14.99 1.99 1.76
CA ILE A 424 15.27 0.84 0.90
C ILE A 424 16.71 0.36 1.09
N ARG A 425 17.69 1.26 1.07
CA ARG A 425 19.11 0.90 1.21
C ARG A 425 19.42 0.26 2.56
N LYS A 426 18.78 0.73 3.62
CA LYS A 426 18.97 0.20 4.98
C LYS A 426 18.13 -1.05 5.27
N GLY A 427 17.18 -1.38 4.42
CA GLY A 427 16.29 -2.51 4.62
C GLY A 427 15.28 -2.29 5.76
N HIS A 428 14.83 -1.04 5.92
CA HIS A 428 13.84 -0.67 6.93
C HIS A 428 12.42 -1.08 6.55
N ILE A 429 11.50 -1.05 7.52
CA ILE A 429 10.07 -1.01 7.26
C ILE A 429 9.74 0.38 6.71
N ILE A 430 9.13 0.43 5.53
CA ILE A 430 8.75 1.66 4.85
C ILE A 430 7.28 1.94 5.16
N LEU A 431 7.01 2.98 5.94
CA LEU A 431 5.66 3.43 6.24
C LEU A 431 5.31 4.64 5.39
N ILE A 432 4.39 4.46 4.47
CA ILE A 432 3.90 5.53 3.59
C ILE A 432 2.53 5.97 4.10
N SER A 433 2.45 7.14 4.72
CA SER A 433 1.20 7.72 5.23
C SER A 433 0.72 8.90 4.38
N GLY A 434 -0.57 9.27 4.50
CA GLY A 434 -1.14 10.37 3.74
C GLY A 434 -1.38 10.06 2.26
N LEU A 435 -1.53 8.79 1.92
CA LEU A 435 -1.79 8.34 0.53
C LEU A 435 -3.02 9.00 -0.09
N GLU A 436 -4.02 9.35 0.72
CA GLU A 436 -5.22 10.07 0.30
C GLU A 436 -4.96 11.52 -0.13
N SER A 437 -3.83 12.09 0.27
CA SER A 437 -3.45 13.48 -0.01
C SER A 437 -2.33 13.60 -1.04
N ALA A 438 -1.71 12.48 -1.42
CA ALA A 438 -0.57 12.47 -2.33
C ALA A 438 -0.95 12.83 -3.76
N GLY A 439 -0.06 13.51 -4.47
CA GLY A 439 -0.17 13.70 -5.92
C GLY A 439 -0.04 12.38 -6.68
N ALA A 440 -0.72 12.27 -7.81
CA ALA A 440 -0.71 11.07 -8.63
C ALA A 440 0.71 10.67 -9.08
N GLU A 441 1.56 11.64 -9.43
CA GLU A 441 2.95 11.43 -9.83
C GLU A 441 3.73 10.62 -8.78
N LEU A 442 3.66 11.06 -7.53
CA LEU A 442 4.39 10.43 -6.43
C LEU A 442 3.90 9.00 -6.16
N VAL A 443 2.58 8.81 -6.21
CA VAL A 443 1.95 7.47 -6.02
C VAL A 443 2.36 6.53 -7.17
N GLU A 444 2.35 7.00 -8.40
CA GLU A 444 2.73 6.18 -9.57
C GLU A 444 4.21 5.79 -9.56
N LYS A 445 5.12 6.66 -9.11
CA LYS A 445 6.54 6.31 -8.95
C LYS A 445 6.76 5.17 -7.93
N MET A 446 5.89 5.06 -6.93
CA MET A 446 5.94 3.97 -5.95
C MET A 446 5.37 2.64 -6.47
N ASN A 447 4.75 2.62 -7.66
CA ASN A 447 4.21 1.38 -8.23
C ASN A 447 5.26 0.27 -8.37
N MET A 448 6.50 0.61 -8.73
CA MET A 448 7.57 -0.36 -8.90
C MET A 448 8.00 -1.01 -7.57
N LEU A 449 7.86 -0.29 -6.45
CA LEU A 449 8.16 -0.84 -5.12
C LEU A 449 7.15 -1.92 -4.70
N THR A 450 5.93 -1.80 -5.18
CA THR A 450 4.80 -2.60 -4.74
C THR A 450 4.40 -3.69 -5.72
N ASP A 451 5.04 -3.78 -6.88
CA ASP A 451 4.88 -4.86 -7.83
C ASP A 451 5.96 -5.96 -7.64
N ASP A 452 5.96 -6.96 -8.52
CA ASP A 452 6.87 -8.11 -8.43
C ASP A 452 8.36 -7.72 -8.56
N ALA A 453 8.66 -6.57 -9.16
CA ALA A 453 10.02 -6.06 -9.30
C ALA A 453 10.62 -5.58 -7.96
N ARG A 454 9.78 -5.14 -7.01
CA ARG A 454 10.18 -4.65 -5.69
C ARG A 454 11.40 -3.72 -5.74
N SER A 455 11.36 -2.73 -6.62
CA SER A 455 12.50 -1.87 -6.92
C SER A 455 12.11 -0.41 -7.05
N LEU A 456 13.06 0.49 -6.91
CA LEU A 456 12.89 1.91 -7.15
C LEU A 456 13.96 2.39 -8.13
N THR A 457 13.55 2.99 -9.24
CA THR A 457 14.46 3.65 -10.17
C THR A 457 14.73 5.06 -9.67
N LEU A 458 16.00 5.33 -9.38
CA LEU A 458 16.44 6.66 -8.98
C LEU A 458 16.56 7.55 -10.22
N PRO A 459 16.38 8.87 -10.05
CA PRO A 459 16.66 9.80 -11.13
C PRO A 459 18.17 9.78 -11.41
N PRO A 460 18.59 9.99 -12.66
CA PRO A 460 19.99 9.90 -13.06
C PRO A 460 20.93 10.88 -12.35
N GLU A 461 20.40 11.93 -11.67
CA GLU A 461 21.16 12.82 -10.78
C GLU A 461 21.82 12.08 -9.61
N SER A 462 21.26 10.95 -9.21
CA SER A 462 21.87 10.10 -8.19
C SER A 462 23.20 9.46 -8.62
N GLY A 463 23.52 9.49 -9.91
CA GLY A 463 24.63 8.74 -10.49
C GLY A 463 24.35 7.24 -10.65
N GLU A 464 23.16 6.78 -10.30
CA GLU A 464 22.76 5.38 -10.40
C GLU A 464 21.82 5.15 -11.57
N TYR A 465 22.16 4.19 -12.41
CA TYR A 465 21.37 3.82 -13.59
C TYR A 465 20.53 2.56 -13.37
N LEU A 466 20.84 1.79 -12.33
CA LEU A 466 20.12 0.57 -11.99
C LEU A 466 19.09 0.85 -10.90
N PRO A 467 17.91 0.22 -10.98
CA PRO A 467 16.94 0.32 -9.90
C PRO A 467 17.50 -0.31 -8.61
N ILE A 468 17.32 0.39 -7.50
CA ILE A 468 17.63 -0.16 -6.17
C ILE A 468 16.54 -1.16 -5.80
N GLN A 469 16.96 -2.31 -5.25
CA GLN A 469 16.06 -3.40 -4.89
C GLN A 469 15.70 -3.32 -3.40
N LEU A 470 14.43 -3.60 -3.07
CA LEU A 470 14.03 -3.84 -1.69
C LEU A 470 14.74 -5.11 -1.19
N THR A 471 15.26 -5.02 0.02
CA THR A 471 15.85 -6.18 0.70
C THR A 471 14.77 -7.17 1.14
N GLU A 472 15.16 -8.38 1.54
CA GLU A 472 14.21 -9.35 2.11
C GLU A 472 13.57 -8.87 3.43
N LYS A 473 14.23 -7.96 4.13
CA LYS A 473 13.75 -7.34 5.37
C LYS A 473 12.74 -6.22 5.14
N SER A 474 12.82 -5.58 3.98
CA SER A 474 11.97 -4.41 3.68
C SER A 474 10.50 -4.82 3.54
N ILE A 475 9.64 -4.15 4.28
CA ILE A 475 8.18 -4.31 4.25
C ILE A 475 7.58 -2.95 3.92
N VAL A 476 6.66 -2.92 2.96
CA VAL A 476 5.97 -1.67 2.57
C VAL A 476 4.59 -1.64 3.21
N PHE A 477 4.40 -0.67 4.08
CA PHE A 477 3.10 -0.33 4.67
C PHE A 477 2.59 0.96 4.03
N GLY A 478 1.43 0.90 3.41
CA GLY A 478 0.65 2.07 3.06
C GLY A 478 -0.36 2.36 4.17
N MET A 479 -0.56 3.63 4.50
CA MET A 479 -1.62 4.06 5.41
C MET A 479 -2.55 5.03 4.70
N LYS A 480 -3.84 4.79 4.84
CA LYS A 480 -4.88 5.61 4.24
C LYS A 480 -6.02 5.81 5.20
N SER A 481 -6.29 7.07 5.53
CA SER A 481 -7.51 7.42 6.26
C SER A 481 -8.72 7.48 5.32
N PHE A 482 -9.90 7.19 5.85
CA PHE A 482 -11.16 7.39 5.15
C PHE A 482 -12.17 8.11 6.02
N ARG A 483 -13.06 8.85 5.36
CA ARG A 483 -14.20 9.54 5.99
C ARG A 483 -15.48 8.79 5.71
N ALA A 484 -16.41 8.87 6.65
CA ALA A 484 -17.79 8.45 6.42
C ALA A 484 -18.50 9.33 5.35
N SER A 485 -18.00 10.55 5.08
CA SER A 485 -18.54 11.50 4.11
C SER A 485 -17.62 11.72 2.90
N LYS A 486 -18.20 11.84 1.75
CA LYS A 486 -17.82 11.80 0.35
C LYS A 486 -16.62 12.60 -0.21
N SER A 487 -15.59 13.00 0.49
CA SER A 487 -14.62 13.97 -0.10
C SER A 487 -13.13 13.58 -0.07
N VAL A 488 -12.79 12.30 -0.11
CA VAL A 488 -11.38 11.89 -0.16
C VAL A 488 -11.05 11.35 -1.54
N THR A 489 -9.97 11.85 -2.15
CA THR A 489 -9.43 11.34 -3.40
C THR A 489 -9.09 9.86 -3.27
N SER A 490 -9.59 9.06 -4.19
CA SER A 490 -9.25 7.63 -4.23
C SER A 490 -7.84 7.45 -4.79
N ILE A 491 -7.03 6.62 -4.16
CA ILE A 491 -5.80 6.12 -4.80
C ILE A 491 -6.17 5.30 -6.03
N SER A 492 -5.29 5.29 -7.05
CA SER A 492 -5.55 4.56 -8.28
C SER A 492 -5.79 3.07 -7.97
N ARG A 493 -6.72 2.44 -8.71
CA ARG A 493 -6.97 1.00 -8.57
C ARG A 493 -5.70 0.18 -8.82
N ALA A 494 -4.90 0.61 -9.78
CA ALA A 494 -3.67 -0.05 -10.13
C ALA A 494 -2.72 -0.09 -8.93
N PHE A 495 -2.59 1.01 -8.19
CA PHE A 495 -1.79 1.07 -6.97
C PHE A 495 -2.40 0.23 -5.84
N ARG A 496 -3.70 0.41 -5.56
CA ARG A 496 -4.39 -0.32 -4.48
C ARG A 496 -4.31 -1.84 -4.64
N ASN A 497 -4.46 -2.37 -5.87
CA ASN A 497 -4.42 -3.81 -6.15
C ASN A 497 -3.05 -4.46 -5.88
N ARG A 498 -2.00 -3.67 -5.69
CA ARG A 498 -0.66 -4.16 -5.33
C ARG A 498 -0.50 -4.40 -3.83
N PHE A 499 -1.43 -3.88 -3.03
CA PHE A 499 -1.47 -4.06 -1.59
C PHE A 499 -2.48 -5.13 -1.18
N THR A 500 -2.31 -5.59 0.05
CA THR A 500 -3.35 -6.31 0.78
C THR A 500 -4.01 -5.31 1.72
N PRO A 501 -5.26 -4.92 1.47
CA PRO A 501 -5.96 -4.00 2.33
C PRO A 501 -6.33 -4.69 3.65
N ILE A 502 -5.99 -4.05 4.76
CA ILE A 502 -6.34 -4.48 6.11
C ILE A 502 -7.01 -3.31 6.81
N LEU A 503 -8.24 -3.53 7.25
CA LEU A 503 -9.00 -2.50 7.95
C LEU A 503 -8.59 -2.45 9.42
N PHE A 504 -8.17 -1.28 9.89
CA PHE A 504 -7.95 -1.07 11.31
C PHE A 504 -9.30 -1.06 12.05
N PRO A 505 -9.44 -1.80 13.17
CA PRO A 505 -10.71 -1.95 13.85
C PRO A 505 -11.23 -0.63 14.42
N GLU A 506 -12.54 -0.47 14.42
CA GLU A 506 -13.21 0.63 15.11
C GLU A 506 -13.27 0.32 16.62
N LEU A 507 -12.48 1.06 17.39
CA LEU A 507 -12.41 0.88 18.83
C LEU A 507 -13.54 1.69 19.52
N GLU A 508 -14.76 1.17 19.44
CA GLU A 508 -15.98 1.83 19.93
C GLU A 508 -16.70 1.08 21.06
N ASP A 509 -16.18 -0.07 21.47
CA ASP A 509 -16.72 -0.81 22.60
C ASP A 509 -16.08 -0.35 23.92
N VAL A 510 -16.94 -0.09 24.93
CA VAL A 510 -16.47 0.36 26.25
C VAL A 510 -15.49 -0.65 26.87
N LYS A 511 -15.74 -1.94 26.73
CA LYS A 511 -14.88 -2.98 27.30
C LYS A 511 -13.51 -3.03 26.62
N VAL A 512 -13.49 -2.87 25.29
CA VAL A 512 -12.24 -2.82 24.51
C VAL A 512 -11.40 -1.61 24.93
N LEU A 513 -12.02 -0.44 25.07
CA LEU A 513 -11.32 0.76 25.52
C LEU A 513 -10.88 0.66 26.99
N GLU A 514 -11.70 0.04 27.85
CA GLU A 514 -11.36 -0.24 29.24
C GLU A 514 -10.13 -1.15 29.31
N GLU A 515 -10.09 -2.25 28.55
CA GLU A 515 -8.93 -3.15 28.47
C GLU A 515 -7.65 -2.44 28.00
N ILE A 516 -7.75 -1.57 26.99
CA ILE A 516 -6.63 -0.74 26.55
C ILE A 516 -6.14 0.19 27.67
N LEU A 517 -7.05 0.82 28.41
CA LEU A 517 -6.70 1.73 29.48
C LEU A 517 -6.16 1.00 30.71
N GLU A 518 -6.72 -0.16 31.07
CA GLU A 518 -6.28 -0.99 32.21
C GLU A 518 -4.87 -1.55 32.02
N PHE A 519 -4.40 -1.60 30.81
CA PHE A 519 -3.01 -1.92 30.55
C PHE A 519 -2.06 -0.89 31.18
N TYR A 520 -2.42 0.41 31.11
CA TYR A 520 -1.62 1.53 31.61
C TYR A 520 -2.05 2.03 33.00
N LEU A 521 -3.32 1.93 33.31
CA LEU A 521 -3.93 2.41 34.55
C LEU A 521 -4.39 1.21 35.39
N PRO A 522 -4.51 1.34 36.72
CA PRO A 522 -5.08 0.28 37.54
C PRO A 522 -6.50 -0.08 37.12
N GLU A 523 -6.84 -1.36 37.25
CA GLU A 523 -8.17 -1.86 36.97
C GLU A 523 -9.20 -1.16 37.88
N GLY A 524 -10.41 -0.87 37.35
CA GLY A 524 -11.48 -0.34 38.15
C GLY A 524 -12.27 0.82 37.55
N VAL A 525 -12.70 1.73 38.42
CA VAL A 525 -13.64 2.80 38.05
C VAL A 525 -13.02 3.82 37.07
N LEU A 526 -11.73 4.14 37.21
CA LEU A 526 -11.08 5.17 36.39
C LEU A 526 -11.03 4.79 34.91
N PRO A 527 -10.45 3.66 34.47
CA PRO A 527 -10.42 3.28 33.05
C PRO A 527 -11.82 3.24 32.42
N ARG A 528 -12.78 2.67 33.14
CA ARG A 528 -14.18 2.57 32.70
C ARG A 528 -14.83 3.95 32.53
N SER A 529 -14.59 4.86 33.44
CA SER A 529 -15.11 6.23 33.39
C SER A 529 -14.54 7.01 32.20
N LEU A 530 -13.23 6.89 31.95
CA LEU A 530 -12.57 7.50 30.82
C LEU A 530 -13.14 6.98 29.49
N ALA A 531 -13.28 5.66 29.36
CA ALA A 531 -13.82 5.01 28.16
C ALA A 531 -15.27 5.46 27.89
N ARG A 532 -16.13 5.44 28.92
CA ARG A 532 -17.54 5.85 28.79
C ARG A 532 -17.68 7.33 28.44
N PHE A 533 -16.90 8.20 29.07
CA PHE A 533 -16.94 9.63 28.74
C PHE A 533 -16.47 9.85 27.30
N HIS A 534 -15.38 9.20 26.86
CA HIS A 534 -14.88 9.32 25.49
C HIS A 534 -15.98 8.98 24.46
N LEU A 535 -16.62 7.82 24.62
CA LEU A 535 -17.68 7.40 23.70
C LEU A 535 -18.90 8.33 23.75
N LYS A 536 -19.25 8.87 24.94
CA LYS A 536 -20.34 9.82 25.07
C LYS A 536 -20.02 11.17 24.41
N ALA A 537 -18.82 11.69 24.58
CA ALA A 537 -18.37 12.92 23.92
C ALA A 537 -18.37 12.75 22.39
N LYS A 538 -17.90 11.59 21.90
CA LYS A 538 -17.91 11.22 20.49
C LYS A 538 -19.34 11.17 19.94
N GLU A 539 -20.25 10.48 20.61
CA GLU A 539 -21.66 10.39 20.23
C GLU A 539 -22.33 11.76 20.11
N LEU A 540 -22.08 12.64 21.09
CA LEU A 540 -22.64 14.01 21.08
C LEU A 540 -22.11 14.83 19.90
N ALA A 541 -20.83 14.69 19.56
CA ALA A 541 -20.21 15.36 18.42
C ALA A 541 -20.73 14.84 17.07
N GLU A 542 -20.87 13.51 16.91
CA GLU A 542 -21.38 12.87 15.71
C GLU A 542 -22.85 13.21 15.45
N LYS A 543 -23.68 13.22 16.51
CA LYS A 543 -25.08 13.66 16.45
C LYS A 543 -25.24 15.17 16.32
N ARG A 544 -24.15 15.93 16.31
CA ARG A 544 -24.15 17.39 16.32
C ARG A 544 -24.95 18.01 17.47
N THR A 545 -25.09 17.30 18.57
CA THR A 545 -25.65 17.87 19.82
C THR A 545 -24.69 18.92 20.39
N ILE A 546 -23.39 18.74 20.19
CA ILE A 546 -22.36 19.75 20.39
C ILE A 546 -21.76 20.12 19.03
N GLY A 547 -21.49 21.43 18.81
CA GLY A 547 -20.97 21.93 17.54
C GLY A 547 -22.03 22.06 16.46
N SER A 548 -23.30 22.21 16.82
CA SER A 548 -24.42 22.35 15.86
C SER A 548 -24.27 23.53 14.93
N ALA A 549 -23.67 24.64 15.41
CA ALA A 549 -23.41 25.86 14.65
C ALA A 549 -22.12 25.81 13.80
N ASN A 550 -21.30 24.78 13.94
CA ASN A 550 -20.03 24.68 13.23
C ASN A 550 -20.22 24.08 11.83
N LEU A 551 -19.50 24.62 10.85
CA LEU A 551 -19.44 24.03 9.49
C LEU A 551 -18.86 22.61 9.53
N MET A 552 -17.86 22.39 10.39
CA MET A 552 -17.24 21.09 10.61
C MET A 552 -17.60 20.56 12.01
N PRO A 553 -18.03 19.30 12.15
CA PRO A 553 -18.30 18.71 13.45
C PRO A 553 -17.03 18.59 14.29
N TYR A 554 -17.16 18.69 15.61
CA TYR A 554 -16.07 18.27 16.51
C TYR A 554 -15.80 16.77 16.32
N ARG A 555 -14.55 16.39 16.51
CA ARG A 555 -14.13 14.99 16.35
C ARG A 555 -13.30 14.57 17.56
N PHE A 556 -13.80 13.57 18.24
CA PHE A 556 -13.09 12.92 19.34
C PHE A 556 -12.70 11.50 18.94
N GLY A 557 -11.44 11.33 18.57
CA GLY A 557 -10.88 10.03 18.20
C GLY A 557 -10.15 9.37 19.36
N ILE A 558 -9.70 8.15 19.12
CA ILE A 558 -8.91 7.37 20.09
C ILE A 558 -7.66 8.14 20.57
N ALA A 559 -7.06 8.97 19.70
CA ALA A 559 -5.92 9.80 20.05
C ALA A 559 -6.22 10.77 21.20
N ASN A 560 -7.46 11.29 21.32
CA ASN A 560 -7.87 12.13 22.44
C ASN A 560 -7.83 11.33 23.75
N LEU A 561 -8.33 10.09 23.73
CA LEU A 561 -8.35 9.21 24.90
C LEU A 561 -6.93 8.81 25.32
N LEU A 562 -6.07 8.48 24.36
CA LEU A 562 -4.68 8.10 24.64
C LEU A 562 -3.86 9.29 25.16
N LYS A 563 -4.05 10.49 24.61
CA LYS A 563 -3.45 11.73 25.14
C LYS A 563 -3.94 12.01 26.56
N TRP A 564 -5.22 11.79 26.85
CA TRP A 564 -5.78 11.94 28.18
C TRP A 564 -5.17 10.94 29.17
N LYS A 565 -5.08 9.66 28.78
CA LYS A 565 -4.37 8.64 29.53
C LYS A 565 -2.90 9.04 29.79
N ASN A 566 -2.20 9.52 28.74
CA ASN A 566 -0.81 9.97 28.88
C ASN A 566 -0.68 11.17 29.84
N HIS A 567 -1.67 12.09 29.85
CA HIS A 567 -1.69 13.19 30.82
C HIS A 567 -1.77 12.69 32.26
N ILE A 568 -2.69 11.77 32.55
CA ILE A 568 -2.82 11.15 33.86
C ILE A 568 -1.50 10.45 34.25
N TYR A 569 -0.93 9.73 33.32
CA TYR A 569 0.30 8.99 33.52
C TYR A 569 1.52 9.88 33.79
N ARG A 570 1.64 11.01 33.07
CA ARG A 570 2.75 11.97 33.20
C ARG A 570 2.68 12.79 34.48
N TYR A 571 1.50 13.26 34.82
CA TYR A 571 1.27 14.16 35.94
C TYR A 571 0.67 13.46 37.16
N ASN A 572 0.88 12.17 37.30
CA ASN A 572 0.39 11.38 38.42
C ASN A 572 0.84 11.99 39.75
N GLN A 573 -0.12 12.42 40.54
CA GLN A 573 0.03 13.06 41.85
C GLN A 573 -1.05 12.50 42.77
N THR A 574 -1.01 12.87 44.05
CA THR A 574 -1.92 12.38 45.10
C THR A 574 -3.41 12.49 44.79
N ASP A 575 -3.81 13.49 43.99
CA ASP A 575 -5.20 13.62 43.52
C ASP A 575 -5.32 13.23 42.05
N VAL A 576 -5.41 11.94 41.80
CA VAL A 576 -5.57 11.37 40.46
C VAL A 576 -6.89 11.83 39.80
N LYS A 577 -7.94 12.04 40.58
CA LYS A 577 -9.24 12.52 40.09
C LYS A 577 -9.14 13.93 39.50
N ASP A 578 -8.49 14.87 40.22
CA ASP A 578 -8.29 16.22 39.70
C ASP A 578 -7.46 16.23 38.41
N ILE A 579 -6.42 15.40 38.34
CA ILE A 579 -5.61 15.25 37.12
C ILE A 579 -6.44 14.69 35.98
N ALA A 580 -7.29 13.68 36.24
CA ALA A 580 -8.18 13.12 35.23
C ALA A 580 -9.18 14.17 34.72
N ILE A 581 -9.78 14.96 35.60
CA ILE A 581 -10.67 16.07 35.23
C ILE A 581 -9.93 17.11 34.38
N ARG A 582 -8.71 17.49 34.81
CA ARG A 582 -7.88 18.48 34.08
C ARG A 582 -7.53 17.98 32.69
N GLY A 583 -7.10 16.72 32.53
CA GLY A 583 -6.83 16.09 31.25
C GLY A 583 -8.06 16.03 30.36
N GLY A 584 -9.22 15.64 30.91
CA GLY A 584 -10.48 15.66 30.18
C GLY A 584 -10.86 17.06 29.68
N LYS A 585 -10.63 18.08 30.48
CA LYS A 585 -10.83 19.49 30.04
C LYS A 585 -9.90 19.86 28.90
N ILE A 586 -8.62 19.52 28.97
CA ILE A 586 -7.62 19.84 27.94
C ILE A 586 -7.96 19.15 26.60
N TYR A 587 -8.24 17.85 26.63
CA TYR A 587 -8.35 17.06 25.40
C TYR A 587 -9.76 16.96 24.83
N TYR A 588 -10.79 17.44 25.54
CA TYR A 588 -12.17 17.41 25.08
C TYR A 588 -12.86 18.78 25.21
N THR A 589 -13.11 19.27 26.45
CA THR A 589 -14.02 20.41 26.62
C THR A 589 -13.43 21.72 26.13
N ASN A 590 -12.13 21.95 26.27
CA ASN A 590 -11.47 23.16 25.79
C ASN A 590 -11.44 23.27 24.25
N GLN A 591 -11.72 22.19 23.53
CA GLN A 591 -11.86 22.22 22.08
C GLN A 591 -13.22 22.81 21.65
N ILE A 592 -14.20 22.88 22.56
CA ILE A 592 -15.55 23.37 22.27
C ILE A 592 -15.55 24.90 22.32
N ALA A 593 -15.91 25.54 21.21
CA ALA A 593 -15.94 26.98 21.11
C ALA A 593 -17.11 27.61 21.89
N ASP A 594 -18.31 26.99 21.80
CA ASP A 594 -19.51 27.48 22.48
C ASP A 594 -19.41 27.30 24.01
N PRO A 595 -19.54 28.36 24.81
CA PRO A 595 -19.40 28.27 26.28
C PRO A 595 -20.51 27.45 26.96
N LYS A 596 -21.72 27.37 26.37
CA LYS A 596 -22.83 26.59 26.94
C LYS A 596 -22.61 25.11 26.70
N GLU A 597 -22.29 24.73 25.47
CA GLU A 597 -21.96 23.35 25.09
C GLU A 597 -20.71 22.86 25.88
N ARG A 598 -19.70 23.72 26.05
CA ARG A 598 -18.51 23.43 26.85
C ARG A 598 -18.87 23.12 28.30
N LYS A 599 -19.68 23.98 28.96
CA LYS A 599 -20.11 23.73 30.34
C LYS A 599 -20.93 22.48 30.51
N GLU A 600 -21.75 22.13 29.50
CA GLU A 600 -22.52 20.89 29.52
C GLU A 600 -21.61 19.68 29.46
N LEU A 601 -20.61 19.69 28.54
CA LEU A 601 -19.64 18.60 28.44
C LEU A 601 -18.74 18.51 29.69
N GLU A 602 -18.42 19.65 30.35
CA GLU A 602 -17.69 19.67 31.63
C GLU A 602 -18.48 19.01 32.75
N ARG A 603 -19.78 19.28 32.84
CA ARG A 603 -20.66 18.63 33.84
C ARG A 603 -20.74 17.12 33.60
N LEU A 604 -20.80 16.68 32.34
CA LEU A 604 -20.76 15.25 32.00
C LEU A 604 -19.43 14.63 32.42
N LEU A 605 -18.31 15.31 32.15
CA LEU A 605 -16.97 14.83 32.53
C LEU A 605 -16.87 14.63 34.03
N GLU A 606 -17.29 15.64 34.82
CA GLU A 606 -17.27 15.59 36.29
C GLU A 606 -18.22 14.49 36.82
N GLY A 607 -19.38 14.32 36.16
CA GLY A 607 -20.33 13.25 36.46
C GLY A 607 -19.76 11.85 36.26
N PHE A 608 -19.10 11.58 35.13
CA PHE A 608 -18.45 10.29 34.86
C PHE A 608 -17.30 9.99 35.83
N LEU A 609 -16.58 11.02 36.28
CA LEU A 609 -15.47 10.88 37.21
C LEU A 609 -15.88 10.97 38.68
N SER A 610 -17.16 11.19 38.98
CA SER A 610 -17.65 11.33 40.37
C SER A 610 -17.38 10.09 41.24
N GLY A 611 -17.46 8.89 40.62
CA GLY A 611 -17.21 7.62 41.29
C GLY A 611 -15.73 7.22 41.43
N VAL A 612 -14.80 8.05 40.93
CA VAL A 612 -13.36 7.82 41.14
C VAL A 612 -13.00 8.29 42.55
N GLU A 613 -12.64 7.35 43.40
CA GLU A 613 -12.21 7.65 44.76
C GLU A 613 -10.78 8.21 44.78
N VAL A 614 -10.54 9.18 45.64
CA VAL A 614 -9.18 9.71 45.89
C VAL A 614 -8.50 8.79 46.91
N VAL A 615 -7.92 7.67 46.40
CA VAL A 615 -7.22 6.72 47.27
C VAL A 615 -5.72 6.84 46.98
N SER A 616 -4.92 6.89 48.02
CA SER A 616 -3.45 6.95 47.92
C SER A 616 -2.86 5.73 47.17
N THR A 617 -3.51 4.59 47.22
CA THR A 617 -3.12 3.37 46.52
C THR A 617 -3.18 3.53 45.00
N LEU A 618 -4.14 4.27 44.45
CA LEU A 618 -4.26 4.50 43.00
C LEU A 618 -3.03 5.21 42.42
N PHE A 619 -2.48 6.17 43.13
CA PHE A 619 -1.23 6.82 42.78
C PHE A 619 -0.05 5.82 42.77
N GLU A 620 0.09 5.03 43.82
CA GLU A 620 1.16 4.04 43.92
C GLU A 620 1.07 2.96 42.85
N GLU A 621 -0.13 2.49 42.55
CA GLU A 621 -0.38 1.49 41.51
C GLU A 621 -0.03 2.02 40.10
N ILE A 622 -0.32 3.29 39.78
CA ILE A 622 0.10 3.91 38.52
C ILE A 622 1.62 4.00 38.44
N GLU A 623 2.30 4.39 39.51
CA GLU A 623 3.77 4.46 39.58
C GLU A 623 4.40 3.07 39.44
N GLU A 624 3.78 2.04 39.97
CA GLU A 624 4.24 0.67 39.81
C GLU A 624 4.09 0.19 38.37
N LYS A 625 2.95 0.49 37.71
CA LYS A 625 2.76 0.18 36.28
C LYS A 625 3.75 0.92 35.40
N LYS A 626 4.08 2.20 35.69
CA LYS A 626 5.13 2.94 34.98
C LYS A 626 6.49 2.27 35.02
N LYS A 627 6.87 1.70 36.15
CA LYS A 627 8.14 0.99 36.31
C LYS A 627 8.22 -0.30 35.49
N ARG A 628 7.06 -0.94 35.25
CA ARG A 628 6.97 -2.20 34.47
C ARG A 628 6.92 -1.96 32.97
N LEU A 629 6.47 -0.81 32.54
CA LEU A 629 6.29 -0.46 31.12
C LEU A 629 7.38 0.52 30.68
N PRO A 630 8.31 0.12 29.82
CA PRO A 630 9.27 1.04 29.23
C PRO A 630 8.54 1.95 28.22
N LEU A 631 7.86 2.99 28.72
CA LEU A 631 7.36 4.05 27.86
C LEU A 631 8.51 4.98 27.52
N ASN A 632 8.69 5.27 26.23
CA ASN A 632 9.65 6.24 25.74
C ASN A 632 9.60 7.50 26.59
N GLN A 633 10.71 7.78 27.27
CA GLN A 633 10.94 8.97 28.07
C GLN A 633 11.45 10.11 27.14
N ASP A 634 10.70 10.43 26.06
CA ASP A 634 10.99 11.62 25.26
C ASP A 634 9.68 12.32 24.82
#